data_9b3ca0c4798374580beb86dfd6c71ba1
#
_entry.id   9b3ca0c4798374580beb86dfd6c71ba1
#
_cell.length_a   1.000
_cell.length_b   1.000
_cell.length_c   1.000
_cell.angle_alpha   90.00
_cell.angle_beta   90.00
_cell.angle_gamma   90.00
#
_symmetry.space_group_name_H-M   'P 1'
#
loop_
_entity.id
_entity.type
_entity.pdbx_description
1 polymer ?
#
loop_
_entity_poly.entity_id
_entity_poly.type
_entity_poly.pdbx_seq_one_letter_code
_entity_poly.pdbx_strand_id
1 'polypeptide(L)'
;MTYEYEGKTEKEAIEKAAAELGLERDQFDIEILETQKNSLFKKGYVKIRVHPVDAFDAATEGNDNIMPVGSGRVVADPLPQDEFERKLIEFINTMIEKMGYEVKTEIVFREPQKIGIKMDSQNSSILIGRKGKNLDALQLLANIYAGRLGHEDVRIILDTENYRIRREESLVRLAYTTADKVHQTHNSILLEPMNPFERRLIHTTLNDIPDIDTKSEGDGLYKQVRVSWKGVC
;
A
#
# COMPACT_ATOMS: atom_id res chain seq x y z
N MET A 1 -6.13 -21.54 10.81
CA MET A 1 -7.46 -22.24 10.76
C MET A 1 -8.50 -21.22 10.29
N THR A 2 -9.37 -21.60 9.37
CA THR A 2 -10.41 -20.73 8.85
C THR A 2 -11.76 -21.14 9.38
N TYR A 3 -12.59 -20.20 9.79
CA TYR A 3 -13.93 -20.43 10.34
C TYR A 3 -14.96 -19.72 9.48
N GLU A 4 -16.14 -20.32 9.28
CA GLU A 4 -17.23 -19.74 8.49
C GLU A 4 -18.42 -19.42 9.39
N TYR A 5 -18.95 -18.22 9.26
CA TYR A 5 -20.12 -17.74 10.02
C TYR A 5 -21.19 -17.18 9.11
N GLU A 6 -22.45 -17.35 9.53
CA GLU A 6 -23.63 -16.89 8.82
C GLU A 6 -24.49 -15.97 9.71
N GLY A 7 -24.91 -14.84 9.15
CA GLY A 7 -25.78 -13.90 9.80
C GLY A 7 -26.80 -13.30 8.84
N LYS A 8 -27.86 -12.68 9.36
CA LYS A 8 -28.86 -11.96 8.53
C LYS A 8 -28.26 -10.69 7.92
N THR A 9 -27.23 -10.17 8.56
CA THR A 9 -26.44 -9.02 8.11
C THR A 9 -24.97 -9.33 8.34
N GLU A 10 -24.10 -8.63 7.62
CA GLU A 10 -22.65 -8.70 7.81
C GLU A 10 -22.26 -8.47 9.28
N LYS A 11 -22.87 -7.44 9.91
CA LYS A 11 -22.62 -7.11 11.31
C LYS A 11 -22.98 -8.25 12.27
N GLU A 12 -24.12 -8.92 12.05
CA GLU A 12 -24.54 -10.07 12.86
C GLU A 12 -23.59 -11.28 12.68
N ALA A 13 -23.10 -11.51 11.47
CA ALA A 13 -22.12 -12.58 11.20
C ALA A 13 -20.78 -12.28 11.90
N ILE A 14 -20.33 -11.04 11.90
CA ILE A 14 -19.10 -10.59 12.58
C ILE A 14 -19.25 -10.70 14.11
N GLU A 15 -20.36 -10.25 14.68
CA GLU A 15 -20.61 -10.33 16.13
C GLU A 15 -20.64 -11.79 16.61
N LYS A 16 -21.20 -12.70 15.81
CA LYS A 16 -21.18 -14.14 16.11
C LYS A 16 -19.76 -14.71 16.09
N ALA A 17 -18.97 -14.35 15.07
CA ALA A 17 -17.59 -14.77 14.96
C ALA A 17 -16.75 -14.27 16.15
N ALA A 18 -16.87 -13.00 16.51
CA ALA A 18 -16.17 -12.40 17.64
C ALA A 18 -16.53 -13.09 18.97
N ALA A 19 -17.83 -13.34 19.20
CA ALA A 19 -18.30 -14.00 20.42
C ALA A 19 -17.85 -15.45 20.55
N GLU A 20 -17.81 -16.21 19.44
CA GLU A 20 -17.45 -17.62 19.45
C GLU A 20 -15.93 -17.85 19.49
N LEU A 21 -15.16 -16.99 18.84
CA LEU A 21 -13.71 -17.05 18.83
C LEU A 21 -13.08 -16.36 20.05
N GLY A 22 -13.85 -15.54 20.80
CA GLY A 22 -13.34 -14.77 21.94
C GLY A 22 -12.33 -13.70 21.52
N LEU A 23 -12.43 -13.22 20.29
CA LEU A 23 -11.53 -12.23 19.67
C LEU A 23 -12.24 -10.88 19.50
N GLU A 24 -11.50 -9.79 19.60
CA GLU A 24 -12.01 -8.47 19.23
C GLU A 24 -11.98 -8.29 17.70
N ARG A 25 -12.76 -7.33 17.18
CA ARG A 25 -12.96 -7.16 15.74
C ARG A 25 -11.69 -6.86 14.95
N ASP A 26 -10.69 -6.28 15.59
CA ASP A 26 -9.37 -5.96 15.04
C ASP A 26 -8.37 -7.14 15.08
N GLN A 27 -8.80 -8.27 15.66
CA GLN A 27 -7.97 -9.47 15.81
C GLN A 27 -8.27 -10.56 14.77
N PHE A 28 -9.14 -10.30 13.79
CA PHE A 28 -9.42 -11.21 12.70
C PHE A 28 -9.81 -10.50 11.41
N ASP A 29 -9.43 -11.09 10.29
CA ASP A 29 -9.81 -10.65 8.95
C ASP A 29 -11.06 -11.37 8.46
N ILE A 30 -11.85 -10.70 7.60
CA ILE A 30 -13.15 -11.17 7.16
C ILE A 30 -13.21 -11.19 5.64
N GLU A 31 -13.53 -12.34 5.09
CA GLU A 31 -13.84 -12.53 3.68
C GLU A 31 -15.35 -12.81 3.51
N ILE A 32 -16.06 -12.03 2.71
CA ILE A 32 -17.48 -12.27 2.42
C ILE A 32 -17.55 -13.32 1.31
N LEU A 33 -18.03 -14.52 1.64
CA LEU A 33 -18.16 -15.63 0.70
C LEU A 33 -19.43 -15.52 -0.13
N GLU A 34 -20.55 -15.18 0.52
CA GLU A 34 -21.85 -15.15 -0.15
C GLU A 34 -22.78 -14.12 0.51
N THR A 35 -23.48 -13.37 -0.32
CA THR A 35 -24.51 -12.42 0.12
C THR A 35 -25.81 -12.68 -0.63
N GLN A 36 -26.86 -13.11 0.08
CA GLN A 36 -28.21 -13.25 -0.49
C GLN A 36 -29.09 -12.11 0.01
N LYS A 37 -29.61 -11.29 -0.92
CA LYS A 37 -30.56 -10.21 -0.58
C LYS A 37 -31.94 -10.76 -0.24
N ASN A 38 -32.65 -10.11 0.67
CA ASN A 38 -34.03 -10.43 0.99
C ASN A 38 -34.92 -10.38 -0.26
N SER A 39 -35.64 -11.47 -0.53
CA SER A 39 -36.68 -11.56 -1.57
C SER A 39 -37.98 -11.97 -0.92
N LEU A 40 -39.14 -11.73 -1.60
CA LEU A 40 -40.47 -12.03 -1.11
C LEU A 40 -40.70 -13.48 -0.61
N PHE A 41 -39.83 -14.42 -0.99
CA PHE A 41 -39.91 -15.86 -0.62
C PHE A 41 -38.65 -16.43 0.02
N LYS A 42 -37.57 -15.65 0.21
CA LYS A 42 -36.31 -16.12 0.85
C LYS A 42 -35.74 -15.03 1.77
N LYS A 43 -35.40 -15.44 2.98
CA LYS A 43 -34.65 -14.60 3.94
C LYS A 43 -33.22 -14.40 3.43
N GLY A 44 -32.75 -13.15 3.38
CA GLY A 44 -31.36 -12.87 3.05
C GLY A 44 -30.42 -13.31 4.16
N TYR A 45 -29.23 -13.69 3.78
CA TYR A 45 -28.13 -14.02 4.69
C TYR A 45 -26.81 -13.53 4.11
N VAL A 46 -25.83 -13.36 4.97
CA VAL A 46 -24.43 -13.08 4.64
C VAL A 46 -23.58 -14.15 5.27
N LYS A 47 -22.80 -14.84 4.46
CA LYS A 47 -21.83 -15.83 4.91
C LYS A 47 -20.44 -15.22 4.83
N ILE A 48 -19.74 -15.24 5.96
CA ILE A 48 -18.37 -14.72 6.07
C ILE A 48 -17.42 -15.84 6.43
N ARG A 49 -16.20 -15.74 5.96
CA ARG A 49 -15.06 -16.54 6.43
C ARG A 49 -14.18 -15.63 7.29
N VAL A 50 -13.82 -16.16 8.45
CA VAL A 50 -13.01 -15.44 9.43
C VAL A 50 -11.65 -16.10 9.53
N HIS A 51 -10.63 -15.29 9.39
CA HIS A 51 -9.23 -15.66 9.57
C HIS A 51 -8.76 -15.01 10.88
N PRO A 52 -8.61 -15.76 12.00
CA PRO A 52 -7.98 -15.20 13.18
C PRO A 52 -6.59 -14.71 12.78
N VAL A 53 -6.32 -13.46 13.02
CA VAL A 53 -4.99 -12.90 12.86
C VAL A 53 -4.21 -13.38 14.10
N ASP A 54 -3.62 -14.56 14.02
CA ASP A 54 -2.47 -14.84 14.86
C ASP A 54 -1.50 -13.71 14.56
N ALA A 55 -0.89 -13.09 15.57
CA ALA A 55 -0.06 -11.88 15.45
C ALA A 55 1.12 -12.00 14.47
N PHE A 56 1.08 -12.98 13.56
CA PHE A 56 2.09 -13.36 12.59
C PHE A 56 1.64 -13.34 11.12
N ASP A 57 0.32 -13.25 10.81
CA ASP A 57 -0.18 -13.45 9.44
C ASP A 57 -1.07 -12.30 8.90
N ALA A 58 -0.79 -11.06 9.27
CA ALA A 58 -1.43 -9.91 8.63
C ALA A 58 -0.73 -9.53 7.33
N ALA A 59 -0.57 -10.45 6.41
CA ALA A 59 -0.17 -10.11 5.04
C ALA A 59 -0.24 -11.30 4.08
N THR A 60 -1.41 -11.65 3.59
CA THR A 60 -1.52 -12.23 2.24
C THR A 60 -2.97 -12.18 1.79
N GLU A 61 -3.32 -11.22 1.00
CA GLU A 61 -3.98 -11.37 -0.30
C GLU A 61 -4.31 -9.99 -0.89
N GLY A 62 -3.71 -9.73 -2.05
CA GLY A 62 -4.30 -8.83 -3.04
C GLY A 62 -4.30 -7.33 -2.79
N ASN A 63 -3.42 -6.80 -1.97
CA ASN A 63 -3.21 -5.36 -1.93
C ASN A 63 -1.77 -5.04 -2.33
N ASP A 64 -1.59 -4.44 -3.50
CA ASP A 64 -0.31 -3.87 -3.95
C ASP A 64 0.15 -2.68 -3.08
N ASN A 65 -0.17 -2.72 -1.79
CA ASN A 65 0.31 -1.77 -0.82
C ASN A 65 1.79 -2.04 -0.60
N ILE A 66 2.60 -1.14 -1.10
CA ILE A 66 4.01 -1.02 -0.76
C ILE A 66 4.06 -0.72 0.74
N MET A 67 4.05 -1.78 1.56
CA MET A 67 4.24 -1.65 3.00
C MET A 67 5.63 -1.09 3.26
N PRO A 68 5.77 -0.17 4.21
CA PRO A 68 7.04 0.42 4.55
C PRO A 68 8.05 -0.62 5.04
N VAL A 69 9.25 -0.51 4.53
CA VAL A 69 10.41 -1.23 5.02
C VAL A 69 10.65 -0.79 6.47
N GLY A 70 10.17 -1.57 7.46
CA GLY A 70 10.47 -1.26 8.85
C GLY A 70 9.45 -1.61 9.93
N SER A 71 8.24 -2.06 9.60
CA SER A 71 7.25 -2.44 10.62
C SER A 71 7.09 -3.96 10.71
N GLY A 72 7.62 -4.56 11.76
CA GLY A 72 7.22 -5.90 12.25
C GLY A 72 7.69 -7.14 11.47
N ARG A 73 8.44 -6.99 10.37
CA ARG A 73 8.98 -8.15 9.62
C ARG A 73 10.22 -8.71 10.31
N VAL A 74 10.35 -10.04 10.28
CA VAL A 74 11.58 -10.71 10.69
C VAL A 74 12.75 -10.08 9.96
N VAL A 75 13.65 -9.45 10.70
CA VAL A 75 14.86 -8.85 10.14
C VAL A 75 15.65 -9.97 9.46
N ALA A 76 15.66 -9.93 8.15
CA ALA A 76 16.46 -10.88 7.37
C ALA A 76 17.95 -10.58 7.55
N ASP A 77 18.80 -11.58 7.33
CA ASP A 77 20.23 -11.33 7.21
C ASP A 77 20.46 -10.22 6.18
N PRO A 78 21.08 -9.08 6.55
CA PRO A 78 21.26 -7.94 5.67
C PRO A 78 22.18 -8.23 4.48
N LEU A 79 22.94 -9.32 4.52
CA LEU A 79 23.87 -9.73 3.48
C LEU A 79 23.18 -10.59 2.42
N PRO A 80 23.60 -10.50 1.14
CA PRO A 80 23.11 -11.37 0.08
C PRO A 80 23.38 -12.85 0.38
N GLN A 81 22.35 -13.70 0.26
CA GLN A 81 22.42 -15.13 0.55
C GLN A 81 22.72 -15.98 -0.70
N ASP A 82 22.40 -15.47 -1.88
CA ASP A 82 22.60 -16.19 -3.14
C ASP A 82 23.26 -15.30 -4.21
N GLU A 83 23.50 -15.88 -5.39
CA GLU A 83 24.10 -15.18 -6.52
C GLU A 83 23.18 -14.12 -7.14
N PHE A 84 21.86 -14.35 -7.11
CA PHE A 84 20.88 -13.41 -7.59
C PHE A 84 20.89 -12.12 -6.76
N GLU A 85 20.78 -12.25 -5.44
CA GLU A 85 20.81 -11.11 -4.52
C GLU A 85 22.13 -10.34 -4.61
N ARG A 86 23.25 -11.05 -4.71
CA ARG A 86 24.57 -10.41 -4.87
C ARG A 86 24.66 -9.56 -6.14
N LYS A 87 24.22 -10.10 -7.28
CA LYS A 87 24.18 -9.36 -8.55
C LYS A 87 23.22 -8.17 -8.50
N LEU A 88 22.09 -8.34 -7.84
CA LEU A 88 21.10 -7.30 -7.67
C LEU A 88 21.64 -6.14 -6.83
N ILE A 89 22.28 -6.43 -5.69
CA ILE A 89 22.92 -5.42 -4.82
C ILE A 89 24.05 -4.72 -5.57
N GLU A 90 24.91 -5.46 -6.27
CA GLU A 90 25.99 -4.90 -7.09
C GLU A 90 25.46 -3.96 -8.17
N PHE A 91 24.37 -4.36 -8.86
CA PHE A 91 23.72 -3.53 -9.86
C PHE A 91 23.20 -2.21 -9.26
N ILE A 92 22.49 -2.26 -8.12
CA ILE A 92 21.95 -1.08 -7.44
C ILE A 92 23.09 -0.15 -7.01
N ASN A 93 24.15 -0.68 -6.39
CA ASN A 93 25.31 0.09 -5.95
C ASN A 93 25.99 0.76 -7.14
N THR A 94 26.27 -0.01 -8.19
CA THR A 94 26.92 0.51 -9.42
C THR A 94 26.07 1.62 -10.08
N MET A 95 24.76 1.46 -10.08
CA MET A 95 23.84 2.47 -10.65
C MET A 95 23.93 3.79 -9.86
N ILE A 96 23.93 3.73 -8.53
CA ILE A 96 24.03 4.92 -7.67
C ILE A 96 25.42 5.54 -7.73
N GLU A 97 26.48 4.73 -7.78
CA GLU A 97 27.86 5.20 -8.00
C GLU A 97 28.02 5.94 -9.33
N LYS A 98 27.40 5.43 -10.40
CA LYS A 98 27.37 6.12 -11.70
C LYS A 98 26.58 7.44 -11.68
N MET A 99 25.68 7.62 -10.75
CA MET A 99 25.03 8.90 -10.48
C MET A 99 25.94 9.85 -9.68
N GLY A 100 27.10 9.39 -9.19
CA GLY A 100 28.07 10.17 -8.43
C GLY A 100 27.84 10.15 -6.91
N TYR A 101 27.11 9.16 -6.39
CA TYR A 101 26.78 9.08 -4.96
C TYR A 101 27.23 7.77 -4.35
N GLU A 102 27.59 7.81 -3.06
CA GLU A 102 27.85 6.62 -2.26
C GLU A 102 26.57 6.11 -1.64
N VAL A 103 26.44 4.79 -1.55
CA VAL A 103 25.30 4.12 -0.93
C VAL A 103 25.74 2.84 -0.22
N LYS A 104 25.12 2.57 0.93
CA LYS A 104 25.15 1.26 1.57
C LYS A 104 23.78 0.62 1.40
N THR A 105 23.77 -0.58 0.82
CA THR A 105 22.52 -1.34 0.61
C THR A 105 22.46 -2.52 1.57
N GLU A 106 21.29 -2.75 2.13
CA GLU A 106 21.01 -3.86 3.04
C GLU A 106 19.68 -4.50 2.66
N ILE A 107 19.62 -5.84 2.68
CA ILE A 107 18.37 -6.56 2.51
C ILE A 107 17.65 -6.54 3.86
N VAL A 108 16.42 -6.06 3.87
CA VAL A 108 15.62 -5.89 5.08
C VAL A 108 14.54 -6.93 5.25
N PHE A 109 14.06 -7.50 4.17
CA PHE A 109 13.16 -8.65 4.20
C PHE A 109 13.23 -9.48 2.92
N ARG A 110 12.87 -10.76 3.05
CA ARG A 110 12.71 -11.73 1.96
C ARG A 110 11.35 -12.40 2.11
N GLU A 111 10.59 -12.35 1.04
CA GLU A 111 9.33 -13.08 0.86
C GLU A 111 9.44 -13.88 -0.44
N PRO A 112 8.62 -14.90 -0.67
CA PRO A 112 8.73 -15.76 -1.86
C PRO A 112 8.77 -15.00 -3.19
N GLN A 113 8.07 -13.88 -3.27
CA GLN A 113 7.95 -13.04 -4.48
C GLN A 113 8.36 -11.59 -4.25
N LYS A 114 8.98 -11.26 -3.10
CA LYS A 114 9.37 -9.88 -2.80
C LYS A 114 10.67 -9.83 -2.02
N ILE A 115 11.54 -8.92 -2.40
CA ILE A 115 12.77 -8.61 -1.67
C ILE A 115 12.78 -7.12 -1.38
N GLY A 116 12.91 -6.77 -0.09
CA GLY A 116 13.05 -5.39 0.34
C GLY A 116 14.52 -5.03 0.56
N ILE A 117 14.95 -3.94 -0.07
CA ILE A 117 16.31 -3.42 0.01
C ILE A 117 16.26 -1.99 0.52
N LYS A 118 16.95 -1.76 1.62
CA LYS A 118 17.17 -0.42 2.17
C LYS A 118 18.46 0.15 1.60
N MET A 119 18.38 1.40 1.19
CA MET A 119 19.52 2.19 0.73
C MET A 119 19.83 3.26 1.78
N ASP A 120 21.05 3.30 2.27
CA ASP A 120 21.54 4.31 3.20
C ASP A 120 22.62 5.16 2.50
N SER A 121 22.39 6.48 2.43
CA SER A 121 23.26 7.42 1.75
C SER A 121 23.16 8.79 2.37
N GLN A 122 24.28 9.52 2.42
CA GLN A 122 24.28 10.94 2.82
C GLN A 122 23.47 11.82 1.82
N ASN A 123 23.23 11.31 0.62
CA ASN A 123 22.50 11.98 -0.45
C ASN A 123 21.11 11.36 -0.66
N SER A 124 20.48 10.81 0.38
CA SER A 124 19.17 10.17 0.34
C SER A 124 18.09 11.03 -0.32
N SER A 125 18.11 12.35 -0.10
CA SER A 125 17.20 13.29 -0.74
C SER A 125 17.28 13.27 -2.27
N ILE A 126 18.45 13.02 -2.84
CA ILE A 126 18.66 12.91 -4.28
C ILE A 126 18.18 11.54 -4.77
N LEU A 127 18.45 10.48 -4.02
CA LEU A 127 17.98 9.12 -4.34
C LEU A 127 16.45 9.07 -4.30
N ILE A 128 15.80 9.79 -3.39
CA ILE A 128 14.34 9.96 -3.36
C ILE A 128 13.89 10.79 -4.58
N GLY A 129 14.53 11.94 -4.80
CA GLY A 129 14.15 12.90 -5.80
C GLY A 129 12.82 13.61 -5.49
N ARG A 130 12.35 14.42 -6.42
CA ARG A 130 11.10 15.17 -6.23
C ARG A 130 9.90 14.22 -6.12
N LYS A 131 9.31 14.13 -4.94
CA LYS A 131 8.14 13.27 -4.66
C LYS A 131 8.39 11.77 -4.91
N GLY A 132 9.59 11.29 -4.67
CA GLY A 132 9.94 9.89 -4.82
C GLY A 132 10.19 9.43 -6.26
N LYS A 133 10.24 10.33 -7.24
CA LYS A 133 10.39 9.96 -8.67
C LYS A 133 11.69 9.22 -8.97
N ASN A 134 12.79 9.62 -8.35
CA ASN A 134 14.06 8.93 -8.56
C ASN A 134 14.01 7.54 -7.90
N LEU A 135 13.46 7.45 -6.70
CA LEU A 135 13.28 6.18 -6.00
C LEU A 135 12.40 5.20 -6.80
N ASP A 136 11.31 5.68 -7.39
CA ASP A 136 10.45 4.88 -8.27
C ASP A 136 11.19 4.42 -9.54
N ALA A 137 12.01 5.29 -10.13
CA ALA A 137 12.83 4.95 -11.29
C ALA A 137 13.91 3.92 -10.96
N LEU A 138 14.62 4.08 -9.83
CA LEU A 138 15.61 3.13 -9.36
C LEU A 138 14.97 1.75 -9.11
N GLN A 139 13.80 1.73 -8.46
CA GLN A 139 13.06 0.49 -8.23
C GLN A 139 12.62 -0.17 -9.53
N LEU A 140 12.16 0.60 -10.51
CA LEU A 140 11.80 0.06 -11.84
C LEU A 140 13.00 -0.60 -12.51
N LEU A 141 14.16 0.04 -12.51
CA LEU A 141 15.39 -0.52 -13.07
C LEU A 141 15.84 -1.79 -12.35
N ALA A 142 15.73 -1.82 -11.00
CA ALA A 142 16.03 -3.02 -10.21
C ALA A 142 15.10 -4.18 -10.56
N ASN A 143 13.79 -3.94 -10.74
CA ASN A 143 12.84 -4.97 -11.17
C ASN A 143 13.13 -5.48 -12.59
N ILE A 144 13.45 -4.59 -13.54
CA ILE A 144 13.84 -4.99 -14.90
C ILE A 144 15.10 -5.86 -14.85
N TYR A 145 16.07 -5.49 -14.02
CA TYR A 145 17.29 -6.27 -13.88
C TYR A 145 17.06 -7.63 -13.24
N ALA A 146 16.20 -7.72 -12.22
CA ALA A 146 15.78 -8.99 -11.62
C ALA A 146 15.16 -9.93 -12.67
N GLY A 147 14.27 -9.41 -13.51
CA GLY A 147 13.69 -10.18 -14.63
C GLY A 147 14.76 -10.68 -15.62
N ARG A 148 15.77 -9.86 -15.95
CA ARG A 148 16.90 -10.30 -16.80
C ARG A 148 17.76 -11.41 -16.20
N LEU A 149 17.79 -11.51 -14.88
CA LEU A 149 18.44 -12.60 -14.14
C LEU A 149 17.57 -13.87 -14.05
N GLY A 150 16.36 -13.87 -14.64
CA GLY A 150 15.44 -15.01 -14.62
C GLY A 150 14.45 -15.03 -13.44
N HIS A 151 14.34 -13.91 -12.70
CA HIS A 151 13.45 -13.76 -11.54
C HIS A 151 12.33 -12.73 -11.85
N GLU A 152 11.52 -13.00 -12.88
CA GLU A 152 10.44 -12.11 -13.33
C GLU A 152 9.28 -12.04 -12.33
N ASP A 153 9.11 -13.07 -11.52
CA ASP A 153 8.10 -13.21 -10.46
C ASP A 153 8.50 -12.52 -9.16
N VAL A 154 9.78 -12.14 -9.00
CA VAL A 154 10.28 -11.48 -7.79
C VAL A 154 10.21 -9.97 -7.91
N ARG A 155 9.45 -9.34 -7.03
CA ARG A 155 9.33 -7.89 -6.94
C ARG A 155 10.38 -7.29 -6.01
N ILE A 156 11.19 -6.38 -6.53
CA ILE A 156 12.18 -5.65 -5.75
C ILE A 156 11.54 -4.37 -5.20
N ILE A 157 11.67 -4.16 -3.90
CA ILE A 157 11.19 -2.96 -3.22
C ILE A 157 12.39 -2.20 -2.67
N LEU A 158 12.61 -1.00 -3.19
CA LEU A 158 13.65 -0.09 -2.71
C LEU A 158 13.06 0.97 -1.80
N ASP A 159 13.76 1.23 -0.68
CA ASP A 159 13.43 2.36 0.17
C ASP A 159 14.69 3.01 0.76
N THR A 160 14.57 4.27 1.14
CA THR A 160 15.58 5.03 1.86
C THR A 160 14.91 5.92 2.89
N GLU A 161 15.42 5.94 4.11
CA GLU A 161 14.91 6.76 5.23
C GLU A 161 13.41 6.57 5.53
N ASN A 162 12.82 5.42 5.23
CA ASN A 162 11.37 5.18 5.35
C ASN A 162 10.55 6.25 4.59
N TYR A 163 11.05 6.68 3.43
CA TYR A 163 10.42 7.74 2.64
C TYR A 163 8.96 7.41 2.29
N ARG A 164 8.68 6.15 1.93
CA ARG A 164 7.33 5.75 1.52
C ARG A 164 6.30 5.98 2.60
N ILE A 165 6.59 5.61 3.87
CA ILE A 165 5.69 5.87 5.01
C ILE A 165 5.47 7.37 5.18
N ARG A 166 6.56 8.13 5.28
CA ARG A 166 6.47 9.58 5.48
C ARG A 166 5.70 10.26 4.35
N ARG A 167 5.81 9.73 3.13
CA ARG A 167 5.08 10.24 1.96
C ARG A 167 3.60 9.94 2.06
N GLU A 168 3.21 8.72 2.43
CA GLU A 168 1.82 8.34 2.66
C GLU A 168 1.17 9.20 3.74
N GLU A 169 1.80 9.35 4.89
CA GLU A 169 1.32 10.22 5.97
C GLU A 169 1.15 11.68 5.52
N SER A 170 2.09 12.18 4.71
CA SER A 170 2.02 13.52 4.14
C SER A 170 0.84 13.67 3.18
N LEU A 171 0.56 12.65 2.36
CA LEU A 171 -0.57 12.63 1.43
C LEU A 171 -1.92 12.55 2.16
N VAL A 172 -2.01 11.74 3.21
CA VAL A 172 -3.21 11.67 4.07
C VAL A 172 -3.49 13.03 4.71
N ARG A 173 -2.48 13.69 5.27
CA ARG A 173 -2.62 15.06 5.81
C ARG A 173 -3.03 16.06 4.74
N LEU A 174 -2.44 15.99 3.54
CA LEU A 174 -2.80 16.85 2.41
C LEU A 174 -4.26 16.64 2.01
N ALA A 175 -4.73 15.38 1.98
CA ALA A 175 -6.10 15.05 1.65
C ALA A 175 -7.08 15.73 2.62
N TYR A 176 -6.93 15.51 3.92
CA TYR A 176 -7.80 16.13 4.93
C TYR A 176 -7.75 17.66 4.89
N THR A 177 -6.56 18.25 4.85
CA THR A 177 -6.43 19.72 4.77
C THR A 177 -7.08 20.28 3.51
N THR A 178 -7.06 19.53 2.41
CA THR A 178 -7.70 19.95 1.15
C THR A 178 -9.22 19.83 1.25
N ALA A 179 -9.72 18.73 1.84
CA ALA A 179 -11.15 18.54 2.07
C ALA A 179 -11.73 19.65 2.95
N ASP A 180 -11.05 20.00 4.05
CA ASP A 180 -11.47 21.11 4.92
C ASP A 180 -11.55 22.44 4.16
N LYS A 181 -10.57 22.75 3.31
CA LYS A 181 -10.60 23.96 2.48
C LYS A 181 -11.74 23.95 1.48
N VAL A 182 -11.98 22.81 0.82
CA VAL A 182 -13.10 22.64 -0.11
C VAL A 182 -14.43 22.81 0.62
N HIS A 183 -14.56 22.26 1.82
CA HIS A 183 -15.75 22.39 2.67
C HIS A 183 -16.03 23.85 3.05
N GLN A 184 -14.98 24.61 3.39
CA GLN A 184 -15.11 26.04 3.76
C GLN A 184 -15.41 26.95 2.58
N THR A 185 -14.79 26.67 1.42
CA THR A 185 -14.85 27.59 0.27
C THR A 185 -15.85 27.17 -0.79
N HIS A 186 -16.33 25.91 -0.75
CA HIS A 186 -17.14 25.25 -1.79
C HIS A 186 -16.49 25.29 -3.19
N ASN A 187 -15.20 25.60 -3.28
CA ASN A 187 -14.44 25.61 -4.51
C ASN A 187 -13.64 24.31 -4.67
N SER A 188 -13.57 23.81 -5.90
CA SER A 188 -12.73 22.64 -6.18
C SER A 188 -11.24 23.00 -6.13
N ILE A 189 -10.43 22.08 -5.62
CA ILE A 189 -8.97 22.20 -5.56
C ILE A 189 -8.36 21.07 -6.38
N LEU A 190 -7.46 21.43 -7.28
CA LEU A 190 -6.68 20.47 -8.07
C LEU A 190 -5.34 20.25 -7.38
N LEU A 191 -5.08 19.01 -6.97
CA LEU A 191 -3.82 18.62 -6.36
C LEU A 191 -2.72 18.50 -7.42
N GLU A 192 -1.48 18.46 -6.98
CA GLU A 192 -0.34 18.27 -7.88
C GLU A 192 -0.34 16.86 -8.51
N PRO A 193 0.34 16.70 -9.67
CA PRO A 193 0.48 15.39 -10.30
C PRO A 193 1.15 14.36 -9.38
N MET A 194 0.57 13.17 -9.31
CA MET A 194 1.03 12.06 -8.50
C MET A 194 0.83 10.72 -9.19
N ASN A 195 1.53 9.68 -8.74
CA ASN A 195 1.45 8.34 -9.31
C ASN A 195 0.08 7.67 -9.01
N PRO A 196 -0.27 6.56 -9.68
CA PRO A 196 -1.57 5.90 -9.49
C PRO A 196 -1.86 5.47 -8.04
N PHE A 197 -0.83 5.00 -7.33
CA PHE A 197 -0.97 4.58 -5.92
C PHE A 197 -1.29 5.78 -5.02
N GLU A 198 -0.56 6.89 -5.15
CA GLU A 198 -0.80 8.12 -4.40
C GLU A 198 -2.20 8.68 -4.65
N ARG A 199 -2.69 8.61 -5.91
CA ARG A 199 -4.05 9.05 -6.25
C ARG A 199 -5.11 8.17 -5.60
N ARG A 200 -4.91 6.84 -5.61
CA ARG A 200 -5.79 5.90 -4.92
C ARG A 200 -5.85 6.19 -3.44
N LEU A 201 -4.70 6.44 -2.80
CA LEU A 201 -4.63 6.80 -1.38
C LEU A 201 -5.49 8.04 -1.07
N ILE A 202 -5.37 9.12 -1.88
CA ILE A 202 -6.21 10.31 -1.72
C ILE A 202 -7.71 9.97 -1.88
N HIS A 203 -8.08 9.21 -2.92
CA HIS A 203 -9.46 8.79 -3.15
C HIS A 203 -10.01 7.99 -1.96
N THR A 204 -9.26 7.00 -1.47
CA THR A 204 -9.67 6.16 -0.34
C THR A 204 -9.79 6.97 0.95
N THR A 205 -8.82 7.86 1.23
CA THR A 205 -8.84 8.72 2.43
C THR A 205 -10.06 9.64 2.46
N LEU A 206 -10.52 10.11 1.31
CA LEU A 206 -11.63 11.07 1.22
C LEU A 206 -12.99 10.43 0.89
N ASN A 207 -13.03 9.12 0.65
CA ASN A 207 -14.25 8.43 0.21
C ASN A 207 -15.42 8.56 1.20
N ASP A 208 -15.11 8.53 2.49
CA ASP A 208 -16.12 8.53 3.55
C ASP A 208 -16.41 9.93 4.10
N ILE A 209 -15.82 10.98 3.51
CA ILE A 209 -16.09 12.36 3.92
C ILE A 209 -17.35 12.85 3.22
N PRO A 210 -18.40 13.23 3.99
CA PRO A 210 -19.62 13.77 3.42
C PRO A 210 -19.33 15.01 2.57
N ASP A 211 -20.09 15.18 1.48
CA ASP A 211 -20.06 16.35 0.60
C ASP A 211 -18.73 16.58 -0.16
N ILE A 212 -17.78 15.67 -0.06
CA ILE A 212 -16.53 15.72 -0.84
C ILE A 212 -16.58 14.66 -1.94
N ASP A 213 -16.19 15.07 -3.14
CA ASP A 213 -15.97 14.21 -4.29
C ASP A 213 -14.53 14.32 -4.79
N THR A 214 -14.03 13.22 -5.34
CA THR A 214 -12.66 13.16 -5.84
C THR A 214 -12.61 12.56 -7.24
N LYS A 215 -11.93 13.24 -8.17
CA LYS A 215 -11.79 12.80 -9.56
C LYS A 215 -10.35 12.90 -10.01
N SER A 216 -9.82 11.84 -10.64
CA SER A 216 -8.52 11.88 -11.30
C SER A 216 -8.62 12.50 -12.69
N GLU A 217 -7.79 13.52 -12.96
CA GLU A 217 -7.78 14.28 -14.21
C GLU A 217 -6.38 14.32 -14.83
N GLY A 218 -6.31 14.48 -16.16
CA GLY A 218 -5.07 14.55 -16.92
C GLY A 218 -4.74 13.27 -17.67
N ASP A 219 -3.57 13.26 -18.32
CA ASP A 219 -3.10 12.17 -19.16
C ASP A 219 -1.83 11.51 -18.60
N GLY A 220 -1.53 10.30 -19.07
CA GLY A 220 -0.33 9.56 -18.70
C GLY A 220 -0.36 9.00 -17.27
N LEU A 221 0.83 8.65 -16.76
CA LEU A 221 1.00 8.01 -15.46
C LEU A 221 0.82 8.99 -14.28
N TYR A 222 1.20 10.24 -14.45
CA TYR A 222 1.15 11.27 -13.41
C TYR A 222 -0.06 12.19 -13.61
N LYS A 223 -1.24 11.69 -13.26
CA LYS A 223 -2.48 12.47 -13.24
C LYS A 223 -2.61 13.24 -11.94
N GLN A 224 -3.52 14.19 -11.93
CA GLN A 224 -3.87 15.01 -10.75
C GLN A 224 -5.18 14.51 -10.15
N VAL A 225 -5.39 14.75 -8.86
CA VAL A 225 -6.69 14.54 -8.20
C VAL A 225 -7.34 15.89 -8.00
N ARG A 226 -8.57 16.05 -8.50
CA ARG A 226 -9.45 17.15 -8.15
C ARG A 226 -10.28 16.72 -6.96
N VAL A 227 -10.26 17.57 -5.94
CA VAL A 227 -11.16 17.46 -4.77
C VAL A 227 -12.21 18.55 -4.92
N SER A 228 -13.48 18.18 -4.89
CA SER A 228 -14.61 19.09 -5.12
C SER A 228 -15.70 18.88 -4.08
N TRP A 229 -16.48 19.92 -3.85
CA TRP A 229 -17.66 19.86 -3.01
C TRP A 229 -18.84 19.29 -3.79
N LYS A 230 -19.53 18.29 -3.23
CA LYS A 230 -20.68 17.64 -3.90
C LYS A 230 -21.93 18.48 -3.93
N GLY A 231 -22.03 19.59 -3.24
CA GLY A 231 -23.26 20.38 -3.17
C GLY A 231 -24.51 19.53 -2.87
N VAL A 232 -25.26 19.87 -1.88
CA VAL A 232 -26.62 19.31 -1.73
C VAL A 232 -27.44 19.89 -2.88
N CYS A 233 -27.76 19.07 -3.92
CA CYS A 233 -28.80 19.38 -4.88
C CYS A 233 -30.16 19.26 -4.23
#